data_364332331e2e5bc5d6770d16d169ccbe
#
_entry.id   364332331e2e5bc5d6770d16d169ccbe
#
_cell.length_a   1.000
_cell.length_b   1.000
_cell.length_c   1.000
_cell.angle_alpha   90.00
_cell.angle_beta   90.00
_cell.angle_gamma   90.00
#
_symmetry.space_group_name_H-M   'P 1'
#
loop_
_entity.id
_entity.type
_entity.pdbx_description
1 polymer ?
#
loop_
_entity_poly.entity_id
_entity_poly.type
_entity_poly.pdbx_seq_one_letter_code
_entity_poly.pdbx_strand_id
1 'polypeptide(L)'
;MKLGSAAVNLVTDGTLSKDGGALFGRVPKMDWEQAIKPDRRNRVKMGINLLLIQTPKFNILVDTGLGSKSNDMVKDTYSLNGNKLSKSLKHLNLSPKDISLIILSHLQFDRAGGCTKLDRSGKLVPAFPKAKHLVQKVCLEESKEPSEIEKSFVNQDDFLPLIEKDLIEELDGE
;
A
#
# COMPACT_ATOMS: atom_id res chain seq x y z
N MET A 1 18.35 6.68 6.85
CA MET A 1 19.39 5.81 7.42
C MET A 1 20.29 5.28 6.31
N LYS A 2 21.59 5.15 6.51
CA LYS A 2 22.51 4.51 5.55
C LYS A 2 22.85 3.10 6.01
N LEU A 3 22.84 2.14 5.06
CA LEU A 3 23.24 0.74 5.27
C LEU A 3 24.23 0.37 4.14
N GLY A 4 25.52 0.48 4.39
CA GLY A 4 26.52 0.36 3.34
C GLY A 4 26.33 1.42 2.25
N SER A 5 26.17 0.97 1.00
CA SER A 5 25.90 1.84 -0.16
C SER A 5 24.40 2.19 -0.33
N ALA A 6 23.52 1.60 0.47
CA ALA A 6 22.08 1.87 0.40
C ALA A 6 21.62 2.98 1.34
N ALA A 7 20.70 3.81 0.91
CA ALA A 7 19.95 4.76 1.73
C ALA A 7 18.54 4.27 1.94
N VAL A 8 18.11 4.21 3.20
CA VAL A 8 16.76 3.76 3.59
C VAL A 8 15.99 4.95 4.14
N ASN A 9 14.83 5.24 3.53
CA ASN A 9 13.96 6.35 3.86
C ASN A 9 12.54 5.84 4.16
N LEU A 10 11.89 6.45 5.13
CA LEU A 10 10.47 6.27 5.36
C LEU A 10 9.71 7.31 4.52
N VAL A 11 8.78 6.82 3.70
CA VAL A 11 7.83 7.67 2.94
C VAL A 11 6.41 7.32 3.35
N THR A 12 5.47 8.23 3.13
CA THR A 12 4.09 8.00 3.52
C THR A 12 3.14 8.23 2.36
N ASP A 13 2.09 7.42 2.30
CA ASP A 13 0.94 7.68 1.43
C ASP A 13 -0.22 8.36 2.18
N GLY A 14 -0.07 8.61 3.46
CA GLY A 14 -1.08 9.30 4.26
C GLY A 14 -1.51 8.52 5.50
N THR A 15 -2.82 8.52 5.77
CA THR A 15 -3.38 7.86 6.97
C THR A 15 -4.69 7.14 6.67
N LEU A 16 -4.99 6.13 7.46
CA LEU A 16 -6.29 5.50 7.57
C LEU A 16 -6.68 5.32 9.03
N SER A 17 -7.94 4.98 9.29
CA SER A 17 -8.41 4.62 10.62
C SER A 17 -9.01 3.22 10.59
N LYS A 18 -8.59 2.34 11.51
CA LYS A 18 -9.15 0.99 11.67
C LYS A 18 -9.87 0.88 13.02
N ASP A 19 -10.87 0.02 13.10
CA ASP A 19 -11.57 -0.25 14.37
C ASP A 19 -10.60 -0.71 15.45
N GLY A 20 -10.72 -0.15 16.65
CA GLY A 20 -9.83 -0.45 17.76
C GLY A 20 -9.95 -1.90 18.24
N GLY A 21 -11.15 -2.50 18.18
CA GLY A 21 -11.35 -3.90 18.50
C GLY A 21 -10.63 -4.83 17.51
N ALA A 22 -10.68 -4.49 16.21
CA ALA A 22 -9.96 -5.23 15.18
C ALA A 22 -8.43 -5.11 15.32
N LEU A 23 -7.93 -3.95 15.76
CA LEU A 23 -6.49 -3.72 15.94
C LEU A 23 -5.92 -4.40 17.19
N PHE A 24 -6.64 -4.29 18.30
CA PHE A 24 -6.14 -4.73 19.61
C PHE A 24 -6.66 -6.11 20.03
N GLY A 25 -7.58 -6.68 19.26
CA GLY A 25 -8.09 -8.03 19.46
C GLY A 25 -8.67 -8.23 20.87
N ARG A 26 -8.02 -9.07 21.66
CA ARG A 26 -8.46 -9.42 23.02
C ARG A 26 -8.07 -8.43 24.11
N VAL A 27 -7.30 -7.40 23.79
CA VAL A 27 -6.92 -6.37 24.77
C VAL A 27 -8.14 -5.49 25.07
N PRO A 28 -8.56 -5.36 26.34
CA PRO A 28 -9.69 -4.54 26.71
C PRO A 28 -9.51 -3.08 26.27
N LYS A 29 -10.59 -2.44 25.82
CA LYS A 29 -10.55 -1.04 25.38
C LYS A 29 -9.98 -0.13 26.45
N MET A 30 -10.36 -0.32 27.71
CA MET A 30 -9.87 0.47 28.86
C MET A 30 -8.33 0.52 28.95
N ASP A 31 -7.67 -0.55 28.48
CA ASP A 31 -6.20 -0.64 28.54
C ASP A 31 -5.56 0.07 27.35
N TRP A 32 -5.98 -0.24 26.11
CA TRP A 32 -5.34 0.34 24.93
C TRP A 32 -5.72 1.81 24.67
N GLU A 33 -6.92 2.26 25.07
CA GLU A 33 -7.32 3.66 24.87
C GLU A 33 -6.53 4.66 25.74
N GLN A 34 -5.82 4.19 26.76
CA GLN A 34 -4.91 5.02 27.55
C GLN A 34 -3.68 5.43 26.69
N ALA A 35 -3.22 4.55 25.82
CA ALA A 35 -2.08 4.82 24.94
C ALA A 35 -2.50 5.52 23.64
N ILE A 36 -3.63 5.14 23.04
CA ILE A 36 -4.08 5.68 21.75
C ILE A 36 -5.56 6.00 21.81
N LYS A 37 -5.92 7.28 21.70
CA LYS A 37 -7.31 7.74 21.74
C LYS A 37 -8.06 7.39 20.45
N PRO A 38 -9.16 6.63 20.53
CA PRO A 38 -10.03 6.38 19.38
C PRO A 38 -10.90 7.59 19.03
N ASP A 39 -11.41 7.60 17.81
CA ASP A 39 -12.48 8.53 17.41
C ASP A 39 -13.86 8.08 17.97
N ARG A 40 -14.92 8.85 17.64
CA ARG A 40 -16.29 8.55 18.09
C ARG A 40 -16.84 7.22 17.57
N ARG A 41 -16.28 6.68 16.48
CA ARG A 41 -16.61 5.37 15.90
C ARG A 41 -15.67 4.26 16.38
N ASN A 42 -14.94 4.45 17.47
CA ASN A 42 -13.96 3.51 18.01
C ASN A 42 -12.80 3.22 17.08
N ARG A 43 -12.49 4.11 16.11
CA ARG A 43 -11.40 3.90 15.16
C ARG A 43 -10.12 4.58 15.64
N VAL A 44 -9.01 3.92 15.40
CA VAL A 44 -7.66 4.40 15.69
C VAL A 44 -6.97 4.83 14.40
N LYS A 45 -6.44 6.04 14.39
CA LYS A 45 -5.73 6.60 13.23
C LYS A 45 -4.33 6.02 13.12
N MET A 46 -3.99 5.53 11.93
CA MET A 46 -2.70 4.92 11.61
C MET A 46 -2.05 5.59 10.40
N GLY A 47 -0.72 5.66 10.41
CA GLY A 47 0.05 6.10 9.24
C GLY A 47 0.20 4.99 8.21
N ILE A 48 0.09 5.33 6.94
CA ILE A 48 0.48 4.46 5.82
C ILE A 48 1.95 4.75 5.52
N ASN A 49 2.81 4.04 6.21
CA ASN A 49 4.25 4.19 6.11
C ASN A 49 4.81 3.12 5.19
N LEU A 50 5.65 3.54 4.26
CA LEU A 50 6.26 2.73 3.21
C LEU A 50 7.76 2.90 3.30
N LEU A 51 8.51 1.88 2.88
CA LEU A 51 9.96 1.92 2.90
C LEU A 51 10.50 2.18 1.49
N LEU A 52 11.31 3.21 1.34
CA LEU A 52 12.07 3.48 0.12
C LEU A 52 13.54 3.13 0.35
N ILE A 53 14.06 2.20 -0.44
CA ILE A 53 15.46 1.79 -0.43
C ILE A 53 16.11 2.28 -1.72
N GLN A 54 17.10 3.15 -1.59
CA GLN A 54 17.86 3.68 -2.71
C GLN A 54 19.25 3.05 -2.71
N THR A 55 19.58 2.38 -3.79
CA THR A 55 20.91 1.83 -4.05
C THR A 55 21.56 2.56 -5.23
N PRO A 56 22.83 2.38 -5.53
CA PRO A 56 23.43 2.96 -6.73
C PRO A 56 22.75 2.58 -8.06
N LYS A 57 22.02 1.45 -8.07
CA LYS A 57 21.38 0.92 -9.28
C LYS A 57 19.85 1.00 -9.27
N PHE A 58 19.22 0.95 -8.10
CA PHE A 58 17.77 0.77 -7.97
C PHE A 58 17.17 1.70 -6.93
N ASN A 59 16.00 2.24 -7.23
CA ASN A 59 15.06 2.78 -6.25
C ASN A 59 13.98 1.71 -6.02
N ILE A 60 13.95 1.14 -4.83
CA ILE A 60 13.07 0.05 -4.44
C ILE A 60 12.04 0.60 -3.47
N LEU A 61 10.76 0.39 -3.76
CA LEU A 61 9.67 0.76 -2.85
C LEU A 61 9.05 -0.51 -2.26
N VAL A 62 8.86 -0.54 -0.95
CA VAL A 62 8.12 -1.62 -0.29
C VAL A 62 6.72 -1.12 0.00
N ASP A 63 5.74 -1.78 -0.61
CA ASP A 63 4.33 -1.40 -0.71
C ASP A 63 4.09 -0.06 -1.43
N THR A 64 2.84 0.22 -1.80
CA THR A 64 2.46 1.41 -2.55
C THR A 64 1.39 2.28 -1.87
N GLY A 65 0.87 1.81 -0.75
CA GLY A 65 -0.16 2.52 0.02
C GLY A 65 -1.55 2.42 -0.60
N LEU A 66 -2.40 3.39 -0.27
CA LEU A 66 -3.81 3.44 -0.65
C LEU A 66 -4.04 3.85 -2.12
N GLY A 67 -3.13 4.68 -2.65
CA GLY A 67 -3.36 5.32 -3.94
C GLY A 67 -4.58 6.27 -3.94
N SER A 68 -5.26 6.38 -5.09
CA SER A 68 -6.32 7.37 -5.32
C SER A 68 -7.68 6.78 -5.73
N LYS A 69 -7.81 5.45 -5.87
CA LYS A 69 -8.97 4.79 -6.48
C LYS A 69 -10.11 4.43 -5.52
N SER A 70 -9.88 4.48 -4.21
CA SER A 70 -10.88 4.05 -3.21
C SER A 70 -12.23 4.73 -3.42
N ASN A 71 -13.30 3.95 -3.40
CA ASN A 71 -14.66 4.47 -3.43
C ASN A 71 -15.03 5.21 -2.14
N ASP A 72 -16.14 5.96 -2.16
CA ASP A 72 -16.51 6.82 -1.04
C ASP A 72 -16.92 6.04 0.21
N MET A 73 -17.49 4.84 0.07
CA MET A 73 -17.81 3.97 1.19
C MET A 73 -16.56 3.50 1.93
N VAL A 74 -15.53 3.07 1.20
CA VAL A 74 -14.24 2.68 1.80
C VAL A 74 -13.56 3.88 2.43
N LYS A 75 -13.61 5.05 1.77
CA LYS A 75 -13.08 6.31 2.33
C LYS A 75 -13.73 6.67 3.66
N ASP A 76 -15.05 6.60 3.78
CA ASP A 76 -15.76 6.90 5.04
C ASP A 76 -15.48 5.85 6.12
N THR A 77 -15.57 4.56 5.76
CA THR A 77 -15.33 3.45 6.70
C THR A 77 -13.97 3.57 7.38
N TYR A 78 -12.92 3.79 6.58
CA TYR A 78 -11.55 3.86 7.08
C TYR A 78 -11.02 5.29 7.27
N SER A 79 -11.84 6.31 7.06
CA SER A 79 -11.42 7.72 7.13
C SER A 79 -10.12 7.98 6.35
N LEU A 80 -10.09 7.52 5.09
CA LEU A 80 -8.90 7.53 4.26
C LEU A 80 -8.43 8.95 3.96
N ASN A 81 -7.13 9.19 4.13
CA ASN A 81 -6.45 10.41 3.74
C ASN A 81 -5.14 10.04 3.02
N GLY A 82 -5.30 9.37 1.88
CA GLY A 82 -4.22 8.82 1.05
C GLY A 82 -3.77 9.73 -0.08
N ASN A 83 -3.17 9.08 -1.12
CA ASN A 83 -2.66 9.73 -2.34
C ASN A 83 -1.55 10.77 -2.09
N LYS A 84 -0.70 10.52 -1.10
CA LYS A 84 0.40 11.41 -0.71
C LYS A 84 1.78 10.89 -1.10
N LEU A 85 1.86 9.64 -1.58
CA LEU A 85 3.12 9.00 -1.92
C LEU A 85 3.93 9.79 -2.96
N SER A 86 3.27 10.27 -4.03
CA SER A 86 3.95 11.09 -5.05
C SER A 86 4.56 12.36 -4.46
N LYS A 87 3.90 12.99 -3.48
CA LYS A 87 4.44 14.15 -2.76
C LYS A 87 5.61 13.75 -1.87
N SER A 88 5.50 12.62 -1.18
CA SER A 88 6.59 12.09 -0.33
C SER A 88 7.84 11.76 -1.16
N LEU A 89 7.67 11.13 -2.33
CA LEU A 89 8.76 10.86 -3.26
C LEU A 89 9.41 12.15 -3.77
N LYS A 90 8.61 13.17 -4.09
CA LYS A 90 9.11 14.47 -4.57
C LYS A 90 10.02 15.16 -3.55
N HIS A 91 9.80 15.01 -2.26
CA HIS A 91 10.69 15.54 -1.22
C HIS A 91 12.08 14.90 -1.24
N LEU A 92 12.20 13.71 -1.86
CA LEU A 92 13.46 13.00 -2.08
C LEU A 92 13.97 13.16 -3.53
N ASN A 93 13.44 14.14 -4.29
CA ASN A 93 13.73 14.39 -5.70
C ASN A 93 13.41 13.19 -6.63
N LEU A 94 12.42 12.38 -6.26
CA LEU A 94 11.94 11.24 -7.02
C LEU A 94 10.50 11.45 -7.51
N SER A 95 10.17 10.71 -8.55
CA SER A 95 8.82 10.53 -9.08
C SER A 95 8.48 9.03 -9.19
N PRO A 96 7.23 8.65 -9.41
CA PRO A 96 6.88 7.24 -9.65
C PRO A 96 7.62 6.59 -10.83
N LYS A 97 8.12 7.37 -11.79
CA LYS A 97 8.90 6.88 -12.94
C LYS A 97 10.32 6.49 -12.58
N ASP A 98 10.81 6.94 -11.44
CA ASP A 98 12.17 6.69 -10.96
C ASP A 98 12.24 5.44 -10.06
N ILE A 99 11.08 4.87 -9.70
CA ILE A 99 11.00 3.59 -8.99
C ILE A 99 11.19 2.48 -10.02
N SER A 100 12.16 1.61 -9.75
CA SER A 100 12.54 0.50 -10.62
C SER A 100 12.04 -0.87 -10.14
N LEU A 101 11.77 -0.98 -8.84
CA LEU A 101 11.30 -2.21 -8.22
C LEU A 101 10.31 -1.89 -7.12
N ILE A 102 9.25 -2.68 -7.02
CA ILE A 102 8.29 -2.64 -5.91
C ILE A 102 8.21 -4.02 -5.29
N ILE A 103 8.31 -4.09 -3.98
CA ILE A 103 8.10 -5.32 -3.22
C ILE A 103 6.75 -5.19 -2.52
N LEU A 104 5.81 -6.07 -2.83
CA LEU A 104 4.49 -6.09 -2.22
C LEU A 104 4.46 -7.08 -1.07
N SER A 105 4.23 -6.60 0.14
CA SER A 105 4.12 -7.45 1.33
C SER A 105 2.85 -8.31 1.26
N HIS A 106 1.76 -7.75 0.74
CA HIS A 106 0.49 -8.39 0.42
C HIS A 106 -0.37 -7.49 -0.47
N LEU A 107 -1.52 -7.98 -0.95
CA LEU A 107 -2.33 -7.30 -1.95
C LEU A 107 -3.60 -6.63 -1.39
N GLN A 108 -3.64 -6.32 -0.08
CA GLN A 108 -4.72 -5.52 0.49
C GLN A 108 -4.63 -4.05 0.05
N PHE A 109 -5.79 -3.37 0.01
CA PHE A 109 -5.93 -2.00 -0.51
C PHE A 109 -5.02 -0.96 0.14
N ASP A 110 -4.63 -1.15 1.40
CA ASP A 110 -3.75 -0.23 2.12
C ASP A 110 -2.25 -0.46 1.84
N ARG A 111 -1.92 -1.47 1.03
CA ARG A 111 -0.55 -1.80 0.59
C ARG A 111 -0.39 -1.76 -0.92
N ALA A 112 -1.34 -2.36 -1.65
CA ALA A 112 -1.29 -2.45 -3.11
C ALA A 112 -2.15 -1.40 -3.84
N GLY A 113 -3.01 -0.66 -3.13
CA GLY A 113 -3.93 0.30 -3.73
C GLY A 113 -3.28 1.36 -4.62
N GLY A 114 -2.02 1.71 -4.33
CA GLY A 114 -1.24 2.65 -5.12
C GLY A 114 -0.52 2.05 -6.35
N CYS A 115 -0.59 0.73 -6.57
CA CYS A 115 0.06 0.09 -7.74
C CYS A 115 -0.51 0.58 -9.07
N THR A 116 -1.80 0.90 -9.09
CA THR A 116 -2.52 1.39 -10.27
C THR A 116 -3.23 2.71 -9.97
N LYS A 117 -3.58 3.43 -11.02
CA LYS A 117 -4.33 4.69 -10.96
C LYS A 117 -5.21 4.85 -12.19
N LEU A 118 -6.19 5.73 -12.10
CA LEU A 118 -6.93 6.17 -13.28
C LEU A 118 -6.14 7.24 -14.03
N ASP A 119 -6.04 7.11 -15.33
CA ASP A 119 -5.52 8.17 -16.21
C ASP A 119 -6.58 9.26 -16.46
N ARG A 120 -6.26 10.24 -17.32
CA ARG A 120 -7.18 11.35 -17.64
C ARG A 120 -8.44 10.92 -18.39
N SER A 121 -8.42 9.74 -19.03
CA SER A 121 -9.57 9.15 -19.73
C SER A 121 -10.41 8.24 -18.83
N GLY A 122 -10.00 8.08 -17.55
CA GLY A 122 -10.63 7.16 -16.61
C GLY A 122 -10.19 5.70 -16.78
N LYS A 123 -9.18 5.45 -17.62
CA LYS A 123 -8.64 4.09 -17.80
C LYS A 123 -7.67 3.74 -16.67
N LEU A 124 -7.76 2.51 -16.20
CA LEU A 124 -6.88 1.96 -15.19
C LEU A 124 -5.49 1.67 -15.80
N VAL A 125 -4.45 2.25 -15.18
CA VAL A 125 -3.07 2.11 -15.66
C VAL A 125 -2.10 1.93 -14.49
N PRO A 126 -0.92 1.29 -14.70
CA PRO A 126 0.13 1.23 -13.69
C PRO A 126 0.56 2.61 -13.21
N ALA A 127 0.65 2.81 -11.89
CA ALA A 127 1.13 4.06 -11.31
C ALA A 127 2.65 4.20 -11.44
N PHE A 128 3.35 3.05 -11.46
CA PHE A 128 4.81 2.93 -11.57
C PHE A 128 5.18 2.19 -12.86
N PRO A 129 5.15 2.86 -14.01
CA PRO A 129 5.16 2.20 -15.33
C PRO A 129 6.49 1.54 -15.70
N LYS A 130 7.55 1.79 -14.94
CA LYS A 130 8.89 1.22 -15.15
C LYS A 130 9.28 0.16 -14.11
N ALA A 131 8.48 0.02 -13.04
CA ALA A 131 8.80 -0.87 -11.95
C ALA A 131 8.29 -2.29 -12.23
N LYS A 132 9.13 -3.29 -11.96
CA LYS A 132 8.66 -4.65 -11.70
C LYS A 132 8.09 -4.72 -10.27
N HIS A 133 7.03 -5.50 -10.10
CA HIS A 133 6.34 -5.67 -8.82
C HIS A 133 6.55 -7.11 -8.34
N LEU A 134 7.36 -7.27 -7.30
CA LEU A 134 7.61 -8.58 -6.70
C LEU A 134 6.50 -8.90 -5.71
N VAL A 135 5.92 -10.07 -5.82
CA VAL A 135 4.88 -10.57 -4.93
C VAL A 135 5.04 -12.08 -4.73
N GLN A 136 4.76 -12.57 -3.53
CA GLN A 136 4.74 -14.01 -3.29
C GLN A 136 3.61 -14.66 -4.11
N LYS A 137 3.93 -15.75 -4.80
CA LYS A 137 3.00 -16.49 -5.67
C LYS A 137 1.72 -16.87 -4.93
N VAL A 138 1.84 -17.41 -3.72
CA VAL A 138 0.68 -17.78 -2.89
C VAL A 138 -0.21 -16.57 -2.62
N CYS A 139 0.38 -15.41 -2.28
CA CYS A 139 -0.38 -14.19 -2.03
C CYS A 139 -1.12 -13.70 -3.28
N LEU A 140 -0.50 -13.83 -4.46
CA LEU A 140 -1.14 -13.46 -5.72
C LEU A 140 -2.29 -14.41 -6.08
N GLU A 141 -2.11 -15.72 -5.89
CA GLU A 141 -3.14 -16.72 -6.14
C GLU A 141 -4.36 -16.53 -5.23
N GLU A 142 -4.14 -16.36 -3.92
CA GLU A 142 -5.21 -16.07 -2.95
C GLU A 142 -5.94 -14.75 -3.28
N SER A 143 -5.23 -13.73 -3.75
CA SER A 143 -5.82 -12.45 -4.10
C SER A 143 -6.63 -12.47 -5.40
N LYS A 144 -6.37 -13.42 -6.30
CA LYS A 144 -7.20 -13.63 -7.52
C LYS A 144 -8.57 -14.22 -7.16
N GLU A 145 -8.62 -15.07 -6.14
CA GLU A 145 -9.85 -15.72 -5.66
C GLU A 145 -10.01 -15.53 -4.14
N PRO A 146 -10.20 -14.28 -3.68
CA PRO A 146 -10.23 -13.98 -2.25
C PRO A 146 -11.43 -14.61 -1.56
N SER A 147 -11.25 -15.05 -0.33
CA SER A 147 -12.34 -15.50 0.55
C SER A 147 -13.36 -14.38 0.77
N GLU A 148 -14.58 -14.71 1.24
CA GLU A 148 -15.63 -13.71 1.50
C GLU A 148 -15.17 -12.60 2.47
N ILE A 149 -14.29 -12.91 3.41
CA ILE A 149 -13.74 -11.93 4.35
C ILE A 149 -12.74 -11.02 3.64
N GLU A 150 -11.88 -11.58 2.80
CA GLU A 150 -10.81 -10.85 2.11
C GLU A 150 -11.31 -9.98 0.97
N LYS A 151 -12.45 -10.31 0.34
CA LYS A 151 -13.10 -9.47 -0.69
C LYS A 151 -13.29 -8.02 -0.27
N SER A 152 -13.41 -7.74 1.02
CA SER A 152 -13.52 -6.38 1.53
C SER A 152 -12.19 -5.62 1.58
N PHE A 153 -11.08 -6.32 1.49
CA PHE A 153 -9.73 -5.76 1.60
C PHE A 153 -8.90 -5.86 0.33
N VAL A 154 -9.23 -6.78 -0.57
CA VAL A 154 -8.52 -6.99 -1.83
C VAL A 154 -9.32 -6.41 -2.99
N ASN A 155 -8.66 -5.56 -3.80
CA ASN A 155 -9.27 -5.03 -5.02
C ASN A 155 -8.43 -5.47 -6.22
N GLN A 156 -9.02 -6.26 -7.11
CA GLN A 156 -8.37 -6.78 -8.30
C GLN A 156 -7.85 -5.67 -9.24
N ASP A 157 -8.49 -4.50 -9.24
CA ASP A 157 -8.01 -3.33 -9.98
C ASP A 157 -6.62 -2.86 -9.55
N ASP A 158 -6.13 -3.28 -8.39
CA ASP A 158 -4.82 -2.88 -7.88
C ASP A 158 -3.68 -3.68 -8.52
N PHE A 159 -3.94 -4.89 -9.04
CA PHE A 159 -2.88 -5.76 -9.57
C PHE A 159 -3.17 -6.40 -10.94
N LEU A 160 -4.43 -6.63 -11.36
CA LEU A 160 -4.72 -7.23 -12.68
C LEU A 160 -4.10 -6.44 -13.85
N PRO A 161 -4.13 -5.08 -13.87
CA PRO A 161 -3.49 -4.32 -14.94
C PRO A 161 -1.97 -4.47 -14.98
N LEU A 162 -1.36 -4.87 -13.87
CA LEU A 162 0.08 -5.15 -13.82
C LEU A 162 0.40 -6.50 -14.43
N ILE A 163 -0.46 -7.51 -14.22
CA ILE A 163 -0.35 -8.83 -14.86
C ILE A 163 -0.47 -8.68 -16.37
N GLU A 164 -1.51 -7.97 -16.85
CA GLU A 164 -1.73 -7.73 -18.28
C GLU A 164 -0.55 -7.06 -19.00
N LYS A 165 0.26 -6.30 -18.24
CA LYS A 165 1.42 -5.56 -18.75
C LYS A 165 2.77 -6.24 -18.46
N ASP A 166 2.75 -7.47 -17.98
CA ASP A 166 3.96 -8.20 -17.59
C ASP A 166 4.85 -7.41 -16.59
N LEU A 167 4.22 -6.73 -15.62
CA LEU A 167 4.92 -5.96 -14.59
C LEU A 167 4.98 -6.67 -13.24
N ILE A 168 4.33 -7.84 -13.10
CA ILE A 168 4.44 -8.69 -11.91
C ILE A 168 5.54 -9.73 -12.12
N GLU A 169 6.27 -9.97 -11.06
CA GLU A 169 7.24 -11.06 -10.94
C GLU A 169 6.89 -11.86 -9.69
N GLU A 170 6.51 -13.11 -9.88
CA GLU A 170 6.13 -14.01 -8.80
C GLU A 170 7.37 -14.57 -8.11
N LEU A 171 7.39 -14.50 -6.78
CA LEU A 171 8.41 -15.15 -5.96
C LEU A 171 7.82 -16.46 -5.42
N ASP A 172 8.56 -17.56 -5.61
CA ASP A 172 8.19 -18.90 -5.12
C ASP A 172 9.29 -19.39 -4.17
N GLY A 173 8.94 -19.63 -2.92
CA GLY A 173 9.88 -20.08 -1.89
C GLY A 173 10.01 -19.10 -0.72
N GLU A 174 11.01 -19.40 0.15
CA GLU A 174 11.36 -18.59 1.33
C GLU A 174 12.23 -17.39 1.00
#